data_bb7ee02c5d58943f984fd192916520e9
#
_entry.id   bb7ee02c5d58943f984fd192916520e9
#
_cell.length_a   1.000
_cell.length_b   1.000
_cell.length_c   1.000
_cell.angle_alpha   90.00
_cell.angle_beta   90.00
_cell.angle_gamma   90.00
#
_symmetry.space_group_name_H-M   'P 1'
#
loop_
_entity.id
_entity.type
_entity.pdbx_description
1 polymer ?
#
loop_
_entity_poly.entity_id
_entity_poly.type
_entity_poly.pdbx_seq_one_letter_code
_entity_poly.pdbx_strand_id
1 'polypeptide(L)'
;MTHLYKAALAAILVTFTGAAFAQDETKEVDPSYTWDLTELYPSVEAWEQARNDVMAKFEEIDARRGTLGDSADSLYEALALISDTTREAARVSTYSSLNADEDLRSNETQERDQLSQVMFSRLGEATAWVQPEVLRVGEEVITSYINEDERLQRFAFGLEDSLRNAPHTLGDEAEQTLAYFSQAFDSPNSIYSMVANSDIPWPTVTLSNGEEGIVDSQGYSRFRGSENRDDRKMVFDAFWGKWLEYRNSVGAVLNSHIQTQTALAKARNYDSVLQRELFQDNLPEAIYRTLVTEVNAALPTLHRYFKLRAKMLGVEKMHYYDIYPSLVSLDKNFDIETSKEITLEAMAVLGDDWVDTQREAMDKRWMHVYPQRGKRSGAYMSPGAYDVHPYLLLNHNDDYEGLSTLAHEWGHAMHTLYSKQNQPFDTSFYSTFIAEIPSTSLELILQDYMVKNAESDNERLYYLGSALEGMRGTFFRQTMFAEFELSLYEAAERGEALSGQRISEMYGEILKRYHGHDEGVVIIDDLYTNEWMFIPHFYYNMYVYQYATSQTAGTALYARIAEEGEPAVENYKNLLKAGGSDYPYVLLKNAGVDMATPEPYRAVAAKMNAIMDEMEEILARQ
;
A
#
# COMPACT_ATOMS: atom_id res chain seq x y z
N MET A 1 16.66 -4.86 11.19
CA MET A 1 17.18 -4.94 9.82
C MET A 1 16.31 -5.70 8.83
N THR A 2 15.44 -6.61 9.25
CA THR A 2 14.46 -7.29 8.39
C THR A 2 13.40 -6.32 7.80
N HIS A 3 13.17 -5.16 8.41
CA HIS A 3 12.23 -4.14 7.94
C HIS A 3 12.72 -3.33 6.74
N LEU A 4 14.04 -3.18 6.56
CA LEU A 4 14.63 -2.47 5.40
C LEU A 4 14.31 -3.16 4.05
N TYR A 5 14.07 -4.47 4.06
CA TYR A 5 13.80 -5.24 2.84
C TYR A 5 12.33 -5.28 2.43
N LYS A 6 11.38 -5.10 3.37
CA LYS A 6 9.94 -5.14 3.07
C LYS A 6 9.39 -3.78 2.63
N ALA A 7 9.98 -2.68 3.09
CA ALA A 7 9.56 -1.33 2.70
C ALA A 7 9.93 -0.97 1.24
N ALA A 8 11.01 -1.56 0.71
CA ALA A 8 11.43 -1.30 -0.67
C ALA A 8 10.60 -2.05 -1.74
N LEU A 9 9.73 -2.98 -1.34
CA LEU A 9 8.91 -3.81 -2.23
C LEU A 9 7.40 -3.56 -2.13
N ALA A 10 6.96 -2.65 -1.25
CA ALA A 10 5.58 -2.20 -1.23
C ALA A 10 5.35 -1.10 -2.28
N ALA A 11 5.65 -1.39 -3.53
CA ALA A 11 5.00 -0.70 -4.65
C ALA A 11 3.54 -1.14 -4.61
N ILE A 12 2.70 -0.34 -4.00
CA ILE A 12 1.26 -0.58 -3.91
C ILE A 12 0.74 -0.46 -5.33
N LEU A 13 0.50 -1.62 -5.95
CA LEU A 13 -0.27 -1.70 -7.18
C LEU A 13 -1.71 -1.30 -6.83
N VAL A 14 -1.99 -0.02 -6.77
CA VAL A 14 -3.33 0.46 -7.02
C VAL A 14 -3.56 0.22 -8.50
N THR A 15 -4.16 -0.92 -8.84
CA THR A 15 -4.55 -1.23 -10.21
C THR A 15 -5.75 -0.38 -10.57
N PHE A 16 -5.49 0.87 -10.96
CA PHE A 16 -6.46 1.69 -11.67
C PHE A 16 -6.41 1.31 -13.15
N THR A 17 -7.56 1.03 -13.70
CA THR A 17 -7.74 0.61 -15.08
C THR A 17 -7.77 1.83 -16.00
N GLY A 18 -6.59 2.30 -16.39
CA GLY A 18 -6.48 3.22 -17.52
C GLY A 18 -6.79 2.49 -18.83
N ALA A 19 -7.68 3.02 -19.64
CA ALA A 19 -7.92 2.53 -20.99
C ALA A 19 -6.60 2.65 -21.79
N ALA A 20 -6.10 1.52 -22.30
CA ALA A 20 -4.95 1.52 -23.20
C ALA A 20 -5.36 2.17 -24.52
N PHE A 21 -5.12 3.46 -24.68
CA PHE A 21 -5.16 4.10 -25.99
C PHE A 21 -3.97 3.59 -26.81
N ALA A 22 -4.23 3.19 -28.03
CA ALA A 22 -3.20 2.93 -29.02
C ALA A 22 -2.46 4.24 -29.32
N GLN A 23 -1.33 4.45 -28.65
CA GLN A 23 -0.46 5.59 -28.96
C GLN A 23 0.31 5.35 -30.26
N ASP A 24 0.41 6.41 -31.04
CA ASP A 24 1.20 6.45 -32.29
C ASP A 24 2.69 6.19 -31.94
N GLU A 25 3.28 5.13 -32.49
CA GLU A 25 4.64 4.64 -32.18
C GLU A 25 5.76 5.65 -32.47
N THR A 26 5.44 6.85 -32.96
CA THR A 26 6.41 7.81 -33.53
C THR A 26 6.55 9.11 -32.72
N LYS A 27 5.82 9.32 -31.62
CA LYS A 27 5.97 10.55 -30.87
C LYS A 27 7.16 10.42 -29.91
N GLU A 28 8.21 11.18 -30.19
CA GLU A 28 9.35 11.37 -29.28
C GLU A 28 8.83 11.96 -27.97
N VAL A 29 9.12 11.31 -26.85
CA VAL A 29 8.67 11.76 -25.53
C VAL A 29 9.46 12.99 -25.14
N ASP A 30 8.79 14.06 -24.73
CA ASP A 30 9.45 15.26 -24.24
C ASP A 30 10.23 14.90 -22.96
N PRO A 31 11.57 15.10 -22.94
CA PRO A 31 12.40 14.77 -21.78
C PRO A 31 12.00 15.51 -20.50
N SER A 32 11.26 16.61 -20.59
CA SER A 32 10.75 17.33 -19.40
C SER A 32 9.73 16.51 -18.59
N TYR A 33 9.10 15.51 -19.20
CA TYR A 33 8.14 14.61 -18.58
C TYR A 33 8.70 13.22 -18.26
N THR A 34 10.02 13.07 -18.32
CA THR A 34 10.73 11.87 -17.87
C THR A 34 11.69 12.23 -16.74
N TRP A 35 11.94 11.31 -15.84
CA TRP A 35 12.90 11.55 -14.77
C TRP A 35 14.35 11.66 -15.27
N ASP A 36 15.21 12.30 -14.47
CA ASP A 36 16.64 12.36 -14.70
C ASP A 36 17.37 11.50 -13.66
N LEU A 37 17.91 10.38 -14.09
CA LEU A 37 18.59 9.42 -13.21
C LEU A 37 20.10 9.73 -13.06
N THR A 38 20.60 10.79 -13.69
CA THR A 38 22.04 11.15 -13.62
C THR A 38 22.48 11.60 -12.22
N GLU A 39 21.55 12.03 -11.36
CA GLU A 39 21.84 12.32 -9.96
C GLU A 39 22.08 11.03 -9.14
N LEU A 40 21.54 9.89 -9.56
CA LEU A 40 21.89 8.58 -9.00
C LEU A 40 23.26 8.14 -9.51
N TYR A 41 23.37 7.93 -10.82
CA TYR A 41 24.64 7.62 -11.49
C TYR A 41 24.70 8.30 -12.86
N PRO A 42 25.83 8.94 -13.23
CA PRO A 42 25.97 9.66 -14.50
C PRO A 42 26.08 8.73 -15.70
N SER A 43 26.37 7.45 -15.50
CA SER A 43 26.46 6.45 -16.55
C SER A 43 26.31 5.02 -15.99
N VAL A 44 26.08 4.07 -16.88
CA VAL A 44 26.00 2.63 -16.53
C VAL A 44 27.34 2.13 -15.95
N GLU A 45 28.45 2.59 -16.46
CA GLU A 45 29.79 2.22 -15.97
C GLU A 45 30.01 2.70 -14.53
N ALA A 46 29.52 3.90 -14.18
CA ALA A 46 29.58 4.42 -12.82
C ALA A 46 28.71 3.58 -11.86
N TRP A 47 27.53 3.18 -12.31
CA TRP A 47 26.66 2.26 -11.57
C TRP A 47 27.32 0.89 -11.37
N GLU A 48 27.92 0.31 -12.41
CA GLU A 48 28.58 -0.97 -12.34
C GLU A 48 29.76 -0.96 -11.36
N GLN A 49 30.57 0.12 -11.39
CA GLN A 49 31.64 0.31 -10.44
C GLN A 49 31.12 0.38 -9.01
N ALA A 50 30.08 1.17 -8.75
CA ALA A 50 29.48 1.30 -7.42
C ALA A 50 28.94 -0.04 -6.90
N ARG A 51 28.26 -0.83 -7.76
CA ARG A 51 27.80 -2.18 -7.41
C ARG A 51 28.95 -3.10 -7.02
N ASN A 52 30.06 -3.05 -7.75
CA ASN A 52 31.25 -3.85 -7.44
C ASN A 52 31.91 -3.40 -6.12
N ASP A 53 31.95 -2.09 -5.85
CA ASP A 53 32.49 -1.53 -4.61
C ASP A 53 31.63 -1.95 -3.39
N VAL A 54 30.30 -1.97 -3.52
CA VAL A 54 29.38 -2.49 -2.52
C VAL A 54 29.66 -3.97 -2.23
N MET A 55 29.77 -4.79 -3.28
CA MET A 55 30.02 -6.23 -3.12
C MET A 55 31.39 -6.53 -2.49
N ALA A 56 32.39 -5.69 -2.73
CA ALA A 56 33.73 -5.84 -2.14
C ALA A 56 33.72 -5.65 -0.60
N LYS A 57 32.74 -4.92 -0.05
CA LYS A 57 32.60 -4.73 1.42
C LYS A 57 32.02 -5.94 2.15
N PHE A 58 31.44 -6.91 1.47
CA PHE A 58 30.77 -8.05 2.13
C PHE A 58 31.74 -8.91 2.95
N GLU A 59 32.97 -9.11 2.48
CA GLU A 59 34.00 -9.83 3.25
C GLU A 59 34.40 -9.05 4.50
N GLU A 60 34.46 -7.72 4.43
CA GLU A 60 34.77 -6.87 5.59
C GLU A 60 33.63 -6.89 6.63
N ILE A 61 32.36 -6.90 6.17
CA ILE A 61 31.19 -7.07 7.05
C ILE A 61 31.24 -8.45 7.74
N ASP A 62 31.49 -9.52 7.00
CA ASP A 62 31.56 -10.86 7.58
C ASP A 62 32.72 -11.02 8.57
N ALA A 63 33.82 -10.31 8.37
CA ALA A 63 34.96 -10.28 9.31
C ALA A 63 34.63 -9.63 10.66
N ARG A 64 33.51 -8.87 10.77
CA ARG A 64 33.02 -8.30 12.05
C ARG A 64 32.20 -9.29 12.87
N ARG A 65 31.87 -10.44 12.34
CA ARG A 65 31.11 -11.48 13.04
C ARG A 65 31.84 -11.94 14.30
N GLY A 66 31.12 -11.93 15.42
CA GLY A 66 31.66 -12.32 16.74
C GLY A 66 32.28 -11.16 17.51
N THR A 67 32.25 -9.92 17.02
CA THR A 67 32.91 -8.76 17.66
C THR A 67 31.96 -7.76 18.28
N LEU A 68 30.62 -7.89 18.09
CA LEU A 68 29.64 -6.91 18.57
C LEU A 68 29.66 -6.74 20.10
N GLY A 69 30.05 -7.77 20.83
CA GLY A 69 30.13 -7.77 22.28
C GLY A 69 31.48 -7.33 22.86
N ASP A 70 32.49 -7.03 22.03
CA ASP A 70 33.84 -6.73 22.50
C ASP A 70 33.95 -5.33 23.15
N SER A 71 33.28 -4.33 22.55
CA SER A 71 33.21 -2.94 23.05
C SER A 71 32.13 -2.14 22.32
N ALA A 72 31.77 -0.96 22.89
CA ALA A 72 30.89 0.00 22.23
C ALA A 72 31.44 0.46 20.86
N ASP A 73 32.76 0.64 20.76
CA ASP A 73 33.45 1.01 19.52
C ASP A 73 33.35 -0.10 18.46
N SER A 74 33.57 -1.37 18.84
CA SER A 74 33.41 -2.51 17.93
C SER A 74 31.97 -2.65 17.40
N LEU A 75 30.98 -2.45 18.26
CA LEU A 75 29.56 -2.43 17.87
C LEU A 75 29.29 -1.30 16.89
N TYR A 76 29.76 -0.08 17.20
CA TYR A 76 29.59 1.07 16.32
C TYR A 76 30.23 0.87 14.95
N GLU A 77 31.49 0.44 14.90
CA GLU A 77 32.20 0.21 13.63
C GLU A 77 31.51 -0.80 12.73
N ALA A 78 31.02 -1.91 13.34
CA ALA A 78 30.29 -2.92 12.58
C ALA A 78 28.95 -2.38 12.01
N LEU A 79 28.16 -1.70 12.84
CA LEU A 79 26.87 -1.13 12.43
C LEU A 79 27.05 0.00 11.42
N ALA A 80 28.05 0.86 11.59
CA ALA A 80 28.35 1.93 10.65
C ALA A 80 28.75 1.39 9.27
N LEU A 81 29.63 0.39 9.22
CA LEU A 81 30.02 -0.27 7.97
C LEU A 81 28.81 -0.87 7.25
N ILE A 82 27.92 -1.56 7.98
CA ILE A 82 26.71 -2.16 7.42
C ILE A 82 25.75 -1.07 6.93
N SER A 83 25.51 -0.03 7.72
CA SER A 83 24.66 1.10 7.38
C SER A 83 25.12 1.80 6.10
N ASP A 84 26.40 2.17 6.03
CA ASP A 84 26.99 2.84 4.86
C ASP A 84 26.93 1.94 3.61
N THR A 85 27.19 0.64 3.77
CA THR A 85 27.12 -0.31 2.66
C THR A 85 25.67 -0.48 2.17
N THR A 86 24.70 -0.55 3.08
CA THR A 86 23.27 -0.65 2.75
C THR A 86 22.77 0.60 2.04
N ARG A 87 23.24 1.79 2.47
CA ARG A 87 22.90 3.07 1.82
C ARG A 87 23.37 3.11 0.37
N GLU A 88 24.60 2.71 0.10
CA GLU A 88 25.14 2.63 -1.26
C GLU A 88 24.42 1.54 -2.08
N ALA A 89 24.15 0.38 -1.49
CA ALA A 89 23.39 -0.69 -2.16
C ALA A 89 21.98 -0.23 -2.56
N ALA A 90 21.31 0.56 -1.70
CA ALA A 90 20.00 1.13 -2.01
C ALA A 90 20.08 2.07 -3.22
N ARG A 91 21.13 2.90 -3.31
CA ARG A 91 21.35 3.79 -4.46
C ARG A 91 21.58 3.01 -5.77
N VAL A 92 22.37 1.93 -5.71
CA VAL A 92 22.60 1.04 -6.85
C VAL A 92 21.29 0.41 -7.33
N SER A 93 20.48 -0.11 -6.41
CA SER A 93 19.19 -0.73 -6.73
C SER A 93 18.19 0.26 -7.28
N THR A 94 18.08 1.45 -6.70
CA THR A 94 17.17 2.50 -7.17
C THR A 94 17.44 2.85 -8.64
N TYR A 95 18.69 3.05 -9.03
CA TYR A 95 19.03 3.35 -10.43
C TYR A 95 18.58 2.23 -11.38
N SER A 96 18.88 0.98 -11.04
CA SER A 96 18.56 -0.15 -11.93
C SER A 96 17.06 -0.41 -12.04
N SER A 97 16.32 -0.31 -10.93
CA SER A 97 14.87 -0.54 -10.93
C SER A 97 14.12 0.57 -11.69
N LEU A 98 14.45 1.84 -11.45
CA LEU A 98 13.85 2.96 -12.19
C LEU A 98 14.12 2.87 -13.69
N ASN A 99 15.37 2.51 -14.07
CA ASN A 99 15.73 2.31 -15.47
C ASN A 99 14.95 1.15 -16.12
N ALA A 100 14.72 0.07 -15.38
CA ALA A 100 13.95 -1.08 -15.86
C ALA A 100 12.45 -0.74 -16.02
N ASP A 101 11.91 0.13 -15.18
CA ASP A 101 10.50 0.52 -15.19
C ASP A 101 10.12 1.49 -16.32
N GLU A 102 11.11 2.17 -16.93
CA GLU A 102 10.89 2.97 -18.15
C GLU A 102 10.48 2.12 -19.35
N ASP A 103 11.07 0.93 -19.50
CA ASP A 103 10.69 -0.05 -20.53
C ASP A 103 10.96 -1.49 -20.08
N LEU A 104 9.95 -2.17 -19.60
CA LEU A 104 9.99 -3.57 -19.15
C LEU A 104 10.38 -4.57 -20.26
N ARG A 105 10.43 -4.15 -21.54
CA ARG A 105 10.83 -4.97 -22.68
C ARG A 105 12.35 -4.95 -22.92
N SER A 106 13.06 -4.02 -22.29
CA SER A 106 14.51 -3.89 -22.44
C SER A 106 15.23 -4.98 -21.65
N ASN A 107 15.79 -5.95 -22.35
CA ASN A 107 16.55 -7.02 -21.70
C ASN A 107 17.77 -6.49 -20.92
N GLU A 108 18.42 -5.43 -21.40
CA GLU A 108 19.60 -4.85 -20.78
C GLU A 108 19.28 -4.23 -19.41
N THR A 109 18.19 -3.45 -19.32
CA THR A 109 17.78 -2.83 -18.06
C THR A 109 17.23 -3.86 -17.08
N GLN A 110 16.51 -4.88 -17.56
CA GLN A 110 16.04 -6.00 -16.74
C GLN A 110 17.20 -6.84 -16.17
N GLU A 111 18.24 -7.11 -16.97
CA GLU A 111 19.44 -7.80 -16.49
C GLU A 111 20.16 -6.96 -15.41
N ARG A 112 20.26 -5.65 -15.61
CA ARG A 112 20.86 -4.73 -14.62
C ARG A 112 20.10 -4.75 -13.31
N ASP A 113 18.78 -4.73 -13.35
CA ASP A 113 17.95 -4.82 -12.14
C ASP A 113 18.12 -6.17 -11.42
N GLN A 114 18.16 -7.28 -12.16
CA GLN A 114 18.45 -8.59 -11.58
C GLN A 114 19.83 -8.64 -10.90
N LEU A 115 20.85 -8.00 -11.47
CA LEU A 115 22.17 -7.90 -10.82
C LEU A 115 22.12 -7.15 -9.48
N SER A 116 21.29 -6.12 -9.37
CA SER A 116 21.05 -5.42 -8.09
C SER A 116 20.31 -6.31 -7.08
N GLN A 117 19.32 -7.07 -7.52
CA GLN A 117 18.61 -8.02 -6.66
C GLN A 117 19.56 -9.09 -6.11
N VAL A 118 20.47 -9.62 -6.94
CA VAL A 118 21.52 -10.55 -6.50
C VAL A 118 22.46 -9.91 -5.48
N MET A 119 22.86 -8.65 -5.70
CA MET A 119 23.68 -7.89 -4.75
C MET A 119 22.99 -7.76 -3.39
N PHE A 120 21.69 -7.37 -3.36
CA PHE A 120 20.93 -7.30 -2.13
C PHE A 120 20.77 -8.64 -1.41
N SER A 121 20.54 -9.71 -2.16
CA SER A 121 20.50 -11.07 -1.58
C SER A 121 21.82 -11.40 -0.85
N ARG A 122 22.96 -11.11 -1.47
CA ARG A 122 24.28 -11.31 -0.86
C ARG A 122 24.54 -10.38 0.33
N LEU A 123 24.06 -9.14 0.29
CA LEU A 123 24.14 -8.25 1.45
C LEU A 123 23.34 -8.81 2.61
N GLY A 124 22.13 -9.35 2.34
CA GLY A 124 21.33 -10.03 3.34
C GLY A 124 22.05 -11.24 3.97
N GLU A 125 22.73 -12.05 3.15
CA GLU A 125 23.55 -13.17 3.64
C GLU A 125 24.73 -12.67 4.52
N ALA A 126 25.43 -11.62 4.08
CA ALA A 126 26.58 -11.06 4.80
C ALA A 126 26.19 -10.42 6.15
N THR A 127 24.93 -9.97 6.30
CA THR A 127 24.44 -9.30 7.52
C THR A 127 23.56 -10.18 8.40
N ALA A 128 23.18 -11.40 7.97
CA ALA A 128 22.25 -12.27 8.66
C ALA A 128 22.67 -12.64 10.10
N TRP A 129 23.94 -12.59 10.40
CA TRP A 129 24.52 -12.90 11.72
C TRP A 129 24.31 -11.80 12.77
N VAL A 130 23.96 -10.55 12.35
CA VAL A 130 23.93 -9.38 13.24
C VAL A 130 22.85 -9.51 14.32
N GLN A 131 21.62 -9.78 13.95
CA GLN A 131 20.52 -9.92 14.92
C GLN A 131 20.76 -11.08 15.91
N PRO A 132 21.10 -12.30 15.49
CA PRO A 132 21.48 -13.36 16.43
C PRO A 132 22.62 -12.99 17.37
N GLU A 133 23.59 -12.22 16.91
CA GLU A 133 24.71 -11.79 17.75
C GLU A 133 24.28 -10.72 18.75
N VAL A 134 23.50 -9.72 18.35
CA VAL A 134 22.90 -8.73 19.26
C VAL A 134 22.13 -9.41 20.37
N LEU A 135 21.28 -10.40 20.03
CA LEU A 135 20.54 -11.19 21.03
C LEU A 135 21.44 -11.97 21.97
N ARG A 136 22.56 -12.52 21.48
CA ARG A 136 23.53 -13.26 22.28
C ARG A 136 24.34 -12.34 23.20
N VAL A 137 24.70 -11.15 22.75
CA VAL A 137 25.35 -10.11 23.57
C VAL A 137 24.43 -9.68 24.69
N GLY A 138 23.16 -9.52 24.41
CA GLY A 138 22.09 -9.29 25.36
C GLY A 138 21.82 -7.83 25.69
N GLU A 139 20.63 -7.61 26.22
CA GLU A 139 20.05 -6.27 26.46
C GLU A 139 20.93 -5.40 27.39
N GLU A 140 21.45 -5.97 28.48
CA GLU A 140 22.24 -5.23 29.48
C GLU A 140 23.50 -4.63 28.86
N VAL A 141 24.22 -5.41 28.04
CA VAL A 141 25.47 -4.97 27.40
C VAL A 141 25.18 -3.97 26.29
N ILE A 142 24.22 -4.26 25.41
CA ILE A 142 23.85 -3.36 24.30
C ILE A 142 23.38 -2.00 24.84
N THR A 143 22.52 -1.99 25.86
CA THR A 143 22.04 -0.75 26.50
C THR A 143 23.21 0.02 27.14
N SER A 144 24.17 -0.68 27.77
CA SER A 144 25.36 -0.03 28.31
C SER A 144 26.17 0.64 27.21
N TYR A 145 26.38 -0.02 26.08
CA TYR A 145 27.13 0.53 24.94
C TYR A 145 26.44 1.73 24.30
N ILE A 146 25.11 1.70 24.14
CA ILE A 146 24.33 2.85 23.65
C ILE A 146 24.50 4.06 24.56
N ASN A 147 24.53 3.86 25.89
CA ASN A 147 24.73 4.94 26.87
C ASN A 147 26.18 5.44 26.94
N GLU A 148 27.15 4.59 26.63
CA GLU A 148 28.58 4.91 26.67
C GLU A 148 29.06 5.70 25.44
N ASP A 149 28.50 5.38 24.25
CA ASP A 149 28.94 5.94 22.97
C ASP A 149 27.79 6.66 22.25
N GLU A 150 27.84 8.01 22.24
CA GLU A 150 26.81 8.84 21.57
C GLU A 150 26.63 8.50 20.08
N ARG A 151 27.67 7.97 19.41
CA ARG A 151 27.58 7.56 18.00
C ARG A 151 26.58 6.43 17.77
N LEU A 152 26.31 5.60 18.80
CA LEU A 152 25.35 4.49 18.76
C LEU A 152 23.89 4.96 18.84
N GLN A 153 23.61 6.21 19.21
CA GLN A 153 22.24 6.72 19.34
C GLN A 153 21.45 6.60 18.04
N ARG A 154 22.07 6.75 16.87
CA ARG A 154 21.40 6.58 15.57
C ARG A 154 20.95 5.14 15.31
N PHE A 155 21.52 4.15 16.02
CA PHE A 155 21.18 2.74 15.91
C PHE A 155 20.31 2.24 17.08
N ALA A 156 20.09 3.08 18.11
CA ALA A 156 19.44 2.68 19.36
C ALA A 156 18.08 2.02 19.11
N PHE A 157 17.21 2.68 18.35
CA PHE A 157 15.87 2.13 18.02
C PHE A 157 15.95 0.77 17.34
N GLY A 158 16.82 0.59 16.34
CA GLY A 158 16.97 -0.69 15.64
C GLY A 158 17.56 -1.80 16.52
N LEU A 159 18.45 -1.45 17.47
CA LEU A 159 18.98 -2.40 18.45
C LEU A 159 17.94 -2.82 19.48
N GLU A 160 17.18 -1.85 20.02
CA GLU A 160 16.07 -2.12 20.95
C GLU A 160 14.97 -2.97 20.32
N ASP A 161 14.59 -2.67 19.07
CA ASP A 161 13.64 -3.49 18.32
C ASP A 161 14.17 -4.91 18.05
N SER A 162 15.46 -5.05 17.74
CA SER A 162 16.10 -6.36 17.62
C SER A 162 16.04 -7.16 18.93
N LEU A 163 16.28 -6.53 20.07
CA LEU A 163 16.19 -7.16 21.40
C LEU A 163 14.75 -7.57 21.75
N ARG A 164 13.76 -6.77 21.36
CA ARG A 164 12.33 -7.07 21.52
C ARG A 164 11.94 -8.39 20.85
N ASN A 165 12.63 -8.77 19.78
CA ASN A 165 12.38 -10.03 19.07
C ASN A 165 12.89 -11.29 19.81
N ALA A 166 13.64 -11.16 20.93
CA ALA A 166 14.23 -12.28 21.65
C ALA A 166 13.24 -13.42 22.03
N PRO A 167 12.01 -13.14 22.53
CA PRO A 167 11.04 -14.18 22.89
C PRO A 167 10.55 -15.01 21.70
N HIS A 168 10.68 -14.47 20.48
CA HIS A 168 10.18 -15.03 19.22
C HIS A 168 11.29 -15.52 18.29
N THR A 169 12.54 -15.47 18.75
CA THR A 169 13.70 -16.01 18.05
C THR A 169 13.99 -17.40 18.59
N LEU A 170 14.12 -18.36 17.69
CA LEU A 170 14.42 -19.75 18.03
C LEU A 170 15.95 -19.95 18.18
N GLY A 171 16.35 -21.13 18.66
CA GLY A 171 17.75 -21.49 18.63
C GLY A 171 18.26 -21.69 17.19
N ASP A 172 19.56 -21.53 16.99
CA ASP A 172 20.24 -21.54 15.68
C ASP A 172 19.84 -22.73 14.79
N GLU A 173 19.76 -23.93 15.33
CA GLU A 173 19.40 -25.16 14.60
C GLU A 173 17.94 -25.12 14.10
N ALA A 174 17.01 -24.56 14.90
CA ALA A 174 15.60 -24.43 14.53
C ALA A 174 15.41 -23.32 13.50
N GLU A 175 16.08 -22.17 13.65
CA GLU A 175 16.07 -21.09 12.65
C GLU A 175 16.61 -21.58 11.30
N GLN A 176 17.73 -22.29 11.30
CA GLN A 176 18.29 -22.87 10.09
C GLN A 176 17.34 -23.88 9.43
N THR A 177 16.67 -24.70 10.25
CA THR A 177 15.67 -25.65 9.74
C THR A 177 14.52 -24.94 9.07
N LEU A 178 13.95 -23.91 9.70
CA LEU A 178 12.87 -23.11 9.10
C LEU A 178 13.32 -22.40 7.80
N ALA A 179 14.56 -21.92 7.76
CA ALA A 179 15.12 -21.28 6.58
C ALA A 179 15.16 -22.24 5.36
N TYR A 180 15.45 -23.54 5.57
CA TYR A 180 15.42 -24.54 4.49
C TYR A 180 14.01 -24.74 3.89
N PHE A 181 12.95 -24.45 4.65
CA PHE A 181 11.57 -24.57 4.20
C PHE A 181 10.97 -23.26 3.66
N SER A 182 11.70 -22.14 3.67
CA SER A 182 11.17 -20.82 3.29
C SER A 182 10.47 -20.81 1.91
N GLN A 183 11.10 -21.42 0.90
CA GLN A 183 10.52 -21.55 -0.43
C GLN A 183 9.23 -22.41 -0.44
N ALA A 184 9.17 -23.46 0.37
CA ALA A 184 7.98 -24.29 0.50
C ALA A 184 6.83 -23.52 1.18
N PHE A 185 7.16 -22.68 2.15
CA PHE A 185 6.16 -21.83 2.83
C PHE A 185 5.57 -20.76 1.91
N ASP A 186 6.32 -20.26 0.92
CA ASP A 186 5.85 -19.29 -0.08
C ASP A 186 5.13 -19.95 -1.29
N SER A 187 5.22 -21.29 -1.42
CA SER A 187 4.62 -21.99 -2.55
C SER A 187 3.12 -21.74 -2.76
N PRO A 188 2.26 -21.60 -1.72
CA PRO A 188 0.84 -21.30 -1.92
C PRO A 188 0.60 -19.99 -2.69
N ASN A 189 1.34 -18.93 -2.37
CA ASN A 189 1.26 -17.65 -3.08
C ASN A 189 1.69 -17.80 -4.55
N SER A 190 2.79 -18.49 -4.81
CA SER A 190 3.28 -18.75 -6.17
C SER A 190 2.28 -19.57 -6.99
N ILE A 191 1.67 -20.63 -6.41
CA ILE A 191 0.65 -21.47 -7.08
C ILE A 191 -0.61 -20.63 -7.38
N TYR A 192 -1.08 -19.83 -6.41
CA TYR A 192 -2.21 -18.93 -6.63
C TYR A 192 -1.95 -17.97 -7.79
N SER A 193 -0.78 -17.35 -7.81
CA SER A 193 -0.38 -16.41 -8.86
C SER A 193 -0.39 -17.05 -10.25
N MET A 194 0.11 -18.29 -10.38
CA MET A 194 0.06 -19.03 -11.65
C MET A 194 -1.38 -19.33 -12.07
N VAL A 195 -2.22 -19.80 -11.15
CA VAL A 195 -3.64 -20.08 -11.46
C VAL A 195 -4.36 -18.82 -11.91
N ALA A 196 -4.24 -17.74 -11.14
CA ALA A 196 -4.97 -16.48 -11.38
C ALA A 196 -4.54 -15.77 -12.67
N ASN A 197 -3.25 -15.82 -13.03
CA ASN A 197 -2.71 -15.03 -14.13
C ASN A 197 -2.42 -15.84 -15.41
N SER A 198 -2.36 -17.19 -15.34
CA SER A 198 -1.93 -18.02 -16.46
C SER A 198 -2.88 -19.17 -16.80
N ASP A 199 -3.38 -19.89 -15.81
CA ASP A 199 -4.04 -21.18 -16.07
C ASP A 199 -5.54 -21.08 -16.35
N ILE A 200 -6.19 -20.00 -15.90
CA ILE A 200 -7.64 -19.82 -16.08
C ILE A 200 -7.93 -19.44 -17.54
N PRO A 201 -8.67 -20.30 -18.30
CA PRO A 201 -9.09 -19.97 -19.67
C PRO A 201 -10.31 -19.03 -19.59
N TRP A 202 -10.04 -17.73 -19.56
CA TRP A 202 -11.07 -16.71 -19.39
C TRP A 202 -12.07 -16.68 -20.54
N PRO A 203 -13.37 -16.48 -20.26
CA PRO A 203 -14.40 -16.42 -21.28
C PRO A 203 -14.33 -15.11 -22.06
N THR A 204 -14.75 -15.15 -23.34
CA THR A 204 -15.05 -13.98 -24.15
C THR A 204 -16.53 -13.66 -24.07
N VAL A 205 -16.90 -12.40 -23.91
CA VAL A 205 -18.27 -11.90 -23.95
C VAL A 205 -18.43 -10.89 -25.08
N THR A 206 -19.65 -10.75 -25.61
CA THR A 206 -20.02 -9.71 -26.56
C THR A 206 -20.97 -8.74 -25.87
N LEU A 207 -20.56 -7.49 -25.67
CA LEU A 207 -21.36 -6.45 -25.04
C LEU A 207 -22.49 -5.98 -25.96
N SER A 208 -23.49 -5.29 -25.41
CA SER A 208 -24.65 -4.77 -26.14
C SER A 208 -24.31 -3.80 -27.26
N ASN A 209 -23.14 -3.12 -27.19
CA ASN A 209 -22.60 -2.26 -28.23
C ASN A 209 -21.87 -3.02 -29.35
N GLY A 210 -21.79 -4.36 -29.28
CA GLY A 210 -21.09 -5.22 -30.23
C GLY A 210 -19.59 -5.38 -29.96
N GLU A 211 -19.05 -4.81 -28.91
CA GLU A 211 -17.65 -4.99 -28.49
C GLU A 211 -17.47 -6.41 -27.93
N GLU A 212 -16.45 -7.12 -28.42
CA GLU A 212 -16.02 -8.40 -27.86
C GLU A 212 -14.80 -8.19 -26.95
N GLY A 213 -14.82 -8.84 -25.78
CA GLY A 213 -13.71 -8.76 -24.84
C GLY A 213 -13.55 -10.04 -24.02
N ILE A 214 -12.29 -10.34 -23.70
CA ILE A 214 -11.96 -11.42 -22.75
C ILE A 214 -12.26 -10.89 -21.34
N VAL A 215 -12.97 -11.68 -20.54
CA VAL A 215 -13.30 -11.33 -19.16
C VAL A 215 -12.27 -11.97 -18.20
N ASP A 216 -11.01 -11.58 -18.37
CA ASP A 216 -9.95 -11.79 -17.39
C ASP A 216 -10.00 -10.69 -16.31
N SER A 217 -8.97 -10.57 -15.45
CA SER A 217 -8.92 -9.55 -14.41
C SER A 217 -9.00 -8.13 -14.97
N GLN A 218 -8.37 -7.84 -16.10
CA GLN A 218 -8.39 -6.54 -16.75
C GLN A 218 -9.74 -6.29 -17.43
N GLY A 219 -10.23 -7.26 -18.18
CA GLY A 219 -11.53 -7.19 -18.83
C GLY A 219 -12.68 -7.08 -17.84
N TYR A 220 -12.65 -7.82 -16.73
CA TYR A 220 -13.61 -7.65 -15.65
C TYR A 220 -13.59 -6.24 -15.09
N SER A 221 -12.43 -5.71 -14.78
CA SER A 221 -12.27 -4.34 -14.26
C SER A 221 -12.78 -3.30 -15.25
N ARG A 222 -12.49 -3.47 -16.53
CA ARG A 222 -12.93 -2.57 -17.61
C ARG A 222 -14.46 -2.62 -17.82
N PHE A 223 -15.04 -3.82 -17.91
CA PHE A 223 -16.43 -3.97 -18.35
C PHE A 223 -17.46 -3.94 -17.21
N ARG A 224 -17.05 -4.18 -15.96
CA ARG A 224 -17.96 -4.14 -14.79
C ARG A 224 -18.58 -2.76 -14.54
N GLY A 225 -17.98 -1.69 -15.10
CA GLY A 225 -18.48 -0.32 -15.03
C GLY A 225 -19.39 0.07 -16.21
N SER A 226 -19.73 -0.84 -17.14
CA SER A 226 -20.57 -0.54 -18.30
C SER A 226 -21.86 0.19 -17.91
N GLU A 227 -22.30 1.17 -18.71
CA GLU A 227 -23.58 1.86 -18.52
C GLU A 227 -24.78 0.90 -18.67
N ASN A 228 -24.65 -0.09 -19.55
CA ASN A 228 -25.67 -1.10 -19.74
C ASN A 228 -25.67 -2.13 -18.59
N ARG A 229 -26.81 -2.21 -17.89
CA ARG A 229 -26.95 -3.09 -16.71
C ARG A 229 -26.84 -4.58 -17.05
N ASP A 230 -27.37 -5.00 -18.20
CA ASP A 230 -27.34 -6.40 -18.62
C ASP A 230 -25.91 -6.82 -18.98
N ASP A 231 -25.12 -5.91 -19.56
CA ASP A 231 -23.69 -6.13 -19.81
C ASP A 231 -22.94 -6.33 -18.50
N ARG A 232 -23.17 -5.47 -17.48
CA ARG A 232 -22.54 -5.63 -16.16
C ARG A 232 -22.85 -7.00 -15.55
N LYS A 233 -24.12 -7.39 -15.57
CA LYS A 233 -24.53 -8.71 -15.06
C LYS A 233 -23.84 -9.85 -15.81
N MET A 234 -23.82 -9.78 -17.13
CA MET A 234 -23.17 -10.80 -17.98
C MET A 234 -21.68 -10.92 -17.67
N VAL A 235 -20.98 -9.79 -17.53
CA VAL A 235 -19.55 -9.75 -17.17
C VAL A 235 -19.31 -10.36 -15.79
N PHE A 236 -20.13 -10.01 -14.79
CA PHE A 236 -20.06 -10.58 -13.44
C PHE A 236 -20.29 -12.10 -13.46
N ASP A 237 -21.35 -12.55 -14.12
CA ASP A 237 -21.69 -13.97 -14.16
C ASP A 237 -20.59 -14.78 -14.88
N ALA A 238 -20.03 -14.24 -15.97
CA ALA A 238 -18.95 -14.89 -16.71
C ALA A 238 -17.67 -14.99 -15.86
N PHE A 239 -17.26 -13.90 -15.19
CA PHE A 239 -16.05 -13.84 -14.38
C PHE A 239 -16.14 -14.74 -13.15
N TRP A 240 -17.17 -14.55 -12.34
CA TRP A 240 -17.35 -15.32 -11.09
C TRP A 240 -17.73 -16.78 -11.35
N GLY A 241 -18.44 -17.05 -12.44
CA GLY A 241 -18.69 -18.41 -12.91
C GLY A 241 -17.42 -19.16 -13.25
N LYS A 242 -16.46 -18.47 -13.87
CA LYS A 242 -15.16 -19.04 -14.18
C LYS A 242 -14.33 -19.31 -12.92
N TRP A 243 -14.26 -18.38 -11.97
CA TRP A 243 -13.63 -18.60 -10.68
C TRP A 243 -14.23 -19.78 -9.90
N LEU A 244 -15.55 -19.94 -9.92
CA LEU A 244 -16.23 -21.02 -9.22
C LEU A 244 -15.73 -22.42 -9.65
N GLU A 245 -15.33 -22.61 -10.90
CA GLU A 245 -14.74 -23.87 -11.39
C GLU A 245 -13.46 -24.25 -10.63
N TYR A 246 -12.73 -23.25 -10.11
CA TYR A 246 -11.44 -23.42 -9.40
C TYR A 246 -11.58 -23.38 -7.88
N ARG A 247 -12.78 -23.21 -7.32
CA ARG A 247 -13.01 -23.01 -5.88
C ARG A 247 -12.31 -24.04 -4.99
N ASN A 248 -12.34 -25.31 -5.37
CA ASN A 248 -11.74 -26.37 -4.56
C ASN A 248 -10.21 -26.28 -4.55
N SER A 249 -9.60 -25.98 -5.69
CA SER A 249 -8.16 -25.88 -5.83
C SER A 249 -7.62 -24.60 -5.14
N VAL A 250 -8.23 -23.45 -5.42
CA VAL A 250 -7.84 -22.18 -4.79
C VAL A 250 -8.12 -22.21 -3.29
N GLY A 251 -9.24 -22.85 -2.85
CA GLY A 251 -9.51 -23.03 -1.43
C GLY A 251 -8.49 -23.91 -0.72
N ALA A 252 -8.01 -24.96 -1.37
CA ALA A 252 -6.95 -25.81 -0.82
C ALA A 252 -5.61 -25.03 -0.72
N VAL A 253 -5.31 -24.19 -1.71
CA VAL A 253 -4.10 -23.36 -1.71
C VAL A 253 -4.16 -22.30 -0.60
N LEU A 254 -5.28 -21.59 -0.46
CA LEU A 254 -5.45 -20.61 0.62
C LEU A 254 -5.43 -21.27 2.00
N ASN A 255 -6.11 -22.41 2.17
CA ASN A 255 -6.02 -23.17 3.44
C ASN A 255 -4.58 -23.61 3.75
N SER A 256 -3.81 -24.05 2.74
CA SER A 256 -2.39 -24.41 2.95
C SER A 256 -1.59 -23.20 3.43
N HIS A 257 -1.81 -22.02 2.85
CA HIS A 257 -1.20 -20.77 3.31
C HIS A 257 -1.54 -20.48 4.79
N ILE A 258 -2.82 -20.48 5.13
CA ILE A 258 -3.30 -20.19 6.49
C ILE A 258 -2.72 -21.17 7.50
N GLN A 259 -2.71 -22.48 7.20
CA GLN A 259 -2.13 -23.50 8.08
C GLN A 259 -0.63 -23.29 8.27
N THR A 260 0.09 -22.93 7.21
CA THR A 260 1.53 -22.63 7.26
C THR A 260 1.82 -21.44 8.18
N GLN A 261 1.06 -20.33 8.00
CA GLN A 261 1.26 -19.14 8.83
C GLN A 261 0.88 -19.37 10.29
N THR A 262 -0.19 -20.13 10.53
CA THR A 262 -0.59 -20.54 11.90
C THR A 262 0.50 -21.41 12.56
N ALA A 263 1.09 -22.35 11.82
CA ALA A 263 2.18 -23.18 12.34
C ALA A 263 3.45 -22.35 12.63
N LEU A 264 3.80 -21.39 11.78
CA LEU A 264 4.93 -20.49 11.98
C LEU A 264 4.74 -19.56 13.18
N ALA A 265 3.53 -19.00 13.37
CA ALA A 265 3.22 -18.20 14.55
C ALA A 265 3.42 -19.00 15.83
N LYS A 266 2.87 -20.20 15.87
CA LYS A 266 3.02 -21.12 17.01
C LYS A 266 4.48 -21.55 17.25
N ALA A 267 5.23 -21.87 16.18
CA ALA A 267 6.64 -22.27 16.30
C ALA A 267 7.50 -21.15 16.90
N ARG A 268 7.15 -19.89 16.64
CA ARG A 268 7.85 -18.70 17.16
C ARG A 268 7.25 -18.12 18.45
N ASN A 269 6.44 -18.89 19.16
CA ASN A 269 5.83 -18.51 20.45
C ASN A 269 4.90 -17.29 20.39
N TYR A 270 4.21 -17.07 19.28
CA TYR A 270 3.11 -16.12 19.22
C TYR A 270 1.78 -16.80 19.58
N ASP A 271 0.88 -16.07 20.24
CA ASP A 271 -0.43 -16.57 20.62
C ASP A 271 -1.37 -16.72 19.41
N SER A 272 -1.16 -15.89 18.36
CA SER A 272 -1.95 -15.89 17.14
C SER A 272 -1.14 -15.37 15.95
N VAL A 273 -1.66 -15.59 14.73
CA VAL A 273 -1.10 -14.98 13.52
C VAL A 273 -1.27 -13.45 13.57
N LEU A 274 -2.42 -12.96 14.06
CA LEU A 274 -2.64 -11.52 14.23
C LEU A 274 -1.57 -10.89 15.13
N GLN A 275 -1.30 -11.49 16.28
CA GLN A 275 -0.25 -10.99 17.19
C GLN A 275 1.11 -10.94 16.47
N ARG A 276 1.47 -11.99 15.73
CA ARG A 276 2.75 -12.05 15.00
C ARG A 276 2.89 -10.92 13.99
N GLU A 277 1.83 -10.66 13.20
CA GLU A 277 1.89 -9.63 12.17
C GLU A 277 1.93 -8.22 12.76
N LEU A 278 1.14 -7.97 13.80
CA LEU A 278 1.14 -6.66 14.50
C LEU A 278 2.43 -6.44 15.32
N PHE A 279 3.07 -7.51 15.78
CA PHE A 279 4.30 -7.42 16.54
C PHE A 279 5.44 -6.77 15.75
N GLN A 280 5.48 -6.93 14.43
CA GLN A 280 6.54 -6.35 13.60
C GLN A 280 6.65 -4.84 13.78
N ASP A 281 5.52 -4.12 13.77
CA ASP A 281 5.43 -2.67 13.96
C ASP A 281 5.05 -2.29 15.41
N ASN A 282 5.09 -3.24 16.35
CA ASN A 282 4.69 -3.07 17.74
C ASN A 282 3.29 -2.45 17.89
N LEU A 283 2.35 -2.90 17.07
CA LEU A 283 0.97 -2.41 17.08
C LEU A 283 0.12 -3.17 18.10
N PRO A 284 -0.68 -2.49 18.94
CA PRO A 284 -1.65 -3.15 19.79
C PRO A 284 -2.76 -3.81 18.97
N GLU A 285 -3.18 -5.04 19.33
CA GLU A 285 -4.33 -5.71 18.69
C GLU A 285 -5.61 -4.86 18.70
N ALA A 286 -5.73 -3.96 19.68
CA ALA A 286 -6.85 -3.03 19.78
C ALA A 286 -7.06 -2.23 18.50
N ILE A 287 -6.02 -1.89 17.74
CA ILE A 287 -6.15 -1.16 16.46
C ILE A 287 -6.97 -1.98 15.46
N TYR A 288 -6.60 -3.24 15.25
CA TYR A 288 -7.28 -4.11 14.30
C TYR A 288 -8.73 -4.41 14.74
N ARG A 289 -8.90 -4.77 16.02
CA ARG A 289 -10.22 -5.13 16.56
C ARG A 289 -11.18 -3.95 16.64
N THR A 290 -10.67 -2.75 16.97
CA THR A 290 -11.46 -1.51 16.97
C THR A 290 -11.87 -1.13 15.55
N LEU A 291 -10.97 -1.23 14.57
CA LEU A 291 -11.31 -1.03 13.16
C LEU A 291 -12.50 -1.91 12.74
N VAL A 292 -12.42 -3.22 12.93
CA VAL A 292 -13.50 -4.14 12.55
C VAL A 292 -14.80 -3.81 13.30
N THR A 293 -14.72 -3.51 14.60
CA THR A 293 -15.88 -3.18 15.43
C THR A 293 -16.58 -1.91 14.97
N GLU A 294 -15.82 -0.83 14.79
CA GLU A 294 -16.38 0.48 14.45
C GLU A 294 -16.87 0.54 12.98
N VAL A 295 -16.21 -0.17 12.05
CA VAL A 295 -16.71 -0.28 10.67
C VAL A 295 -18.02 -1.07 10.62
N ASN A 296 -18.14 -2.16 11.39
CA ASN A 296 -19.41 -2.88 11.51
C ASN A 296 -20.52 -2.00 12.13
N ALA A 297 -20.20 -1.17 13.13
CA ALA A 297 -21.14 -0.20 13.68
C ALA A 297 -21.54 0.89 12.68
N ALA A 298 -20.67 1.20 11.71
CA ALA A 298 -20.90 2.19 10.64
C ALA A 298 -21.59 1.62 9.39
N LEU A 299 -21.93 0.33 9.33
CA LEU A 299 -22.63 -0.28 8.17
C LEU A 299 -23.94 0.44 7.77
N PRO A 300 -24.75 1.01 8.68
CA PRO A 300 -25.88 1.83 8.28
C PRO A 300 -25.52 3.01 7.36
N THR A 301 -24.33 3.61 7.52
CA THR A 301 -23.82 4.66 6.63
C THR A 301 -23.51 4.11 5.23
N LEU A 302 -22.87 2.96 5.13
CA LEU A 302 -22.62 2.28 3.86
C LEU A 302 -23.92 1.87 3.17
N HIS A 303 -24.91 1.37 3.93
CA HIS A 303 -26.23 1.02 3.41
C HIS A 303 -26.98 2.27 2.89
N ARG A 304 -26.82 3.43 3.56
CA ARG A 304 -27.38 4.70 3.06
C ARG A 304 -26.72 5.08 1.72
N TYR A 305 -25.41 4.96 1.61
CA TYR A 305 -24.71 5.19 0.35
C TYR A 305 -25.25 4.34 -0.80
N PHE A 306 -25.43 3.03 -0.58
CA PHE A 306 -25.99 2.17 -1.62
C PHE A 306 -27.42 2.54 -2.00
N LYS A 307 -28.24 3.00 -1.06
CA LYS A 307 -29.60 3.52 -1.37
C LYS A 307 -29.55 4.81 -2.20
N LEU A 308 -28.65 5.72 -1.86
CA LEU A 308 -28.41 6.93 -2.64
C LEU A 308 -27.95 6.58 -4.07
N ARG A 309 -27.00 5.65 -4.17
CA ARG A 309 -26.50 5.13 -5.44
C ARG A 309 -27.59 4.49 -6.28
N ALA A 310 -28.44 3.65 -5.70
CA ALA A 310 -29.59 3.07 -6.39
C ALA A 310 -30.54 4.12 -6.97
N LYS A 311 -30.80 5.20 -6.20
CA LYS A 311 -31.63 6.34 -6.64
C LYS A 311 -30.98 7.08 -7.83
N MET A 312 -29.69 7.34 -7.78
CA MET A 312 -28.97 8.03 -8.86
C MET A 312 -28.87 7.18 -10.13
N LEU A 313 -28.70 5.87 -10.01
CA LEU A 313 -28.70 4.92 -11.14
C LEU A 313 -30.10 4.61 -11.67
N GLY A 314 -31.17 5.06 -11.00
CA GLY A 314 -32.56 4.78 -11.40
C GLY A 314 -32.94 3.30 -11.30
N VAL A 315 -32.30 2.53 -10.40
CA VAL A 315 -32.60 1.10 -10.21
C VAL A 315 -33.49 0.88 -8.99
N GLU A 316 -34.57 0.09 -9.14
CA GLU A 316 -35.47 -0.22 -8.03
C GLU A 316 -34.81 -1.12 -6.97
N LYS A 317 -34.04 -2.10 -7.44
CA LYS A 317 -33.26 -3.02 -6.59
C LYS A 317 -31.83 -3.04 -7.08
N MET A 318 -30.92 -2.68 -6.18
CA MET A 318 -29.49 -2.71 -6.46
C MET A 318 -28.97 -4.14 -6.30
N HIS A 319 -28.23 -4.63 -7.27
CA HIS A 319 -27.47 -5.88 -7.21
C HIS A 319 -25.98 -5.60 -7.09
N TYR A 320 -25.19 -6.60 -6.74
CA TYR A 320 -23.76 -6.45 -6.54
C TYR A 320 -23.03 -5.92 -7.79
N TYR A 321 -23.49 -6.26 -8.98
CA TYR A 321 -22.97 -5.72 -10.24
C TYR A 321 -23.33 -4.24 -10.53
N ASP A 322 -24.14 -3.59 -9.69
CA ASP A 322 -24.50 -2.17 -9.82
C ASP A 322 -23.60 -1.25 -8.99
N ILE A 323 -22.59 -1.79 -8.27
CA ILE A 323 -21.76 -0.97 -7.38
C ILE A 323 -20.61 -0.25 -8.10
N TYR A 324 -20.31 -0.56 -9.36
CA TYR A 324 -19.14 -0.01 -10.06
C TYR A 324 -19.39 1.07 -11.12
N PRO A 325 -20.59 1.16 -11.78
CA PRO A 325 -20.79 2.19 -12.80
C PRO A 325 -20.66 3.59 -12.19
N SER A 326 -20.11 4.52 -12.97
CA SER A 326 -20.02 5.92 -12.56
C SER A 326 -21.39 6.52 -12.29
N LEU A 327 -21.53 7.32 -11.24
CA LEU A 327 -22.80 8.00 -10.90
C LEU A 327 -23.00 9.28 -11.68
N VAL A 328 -21.91 9.97 -11.99
CA VAL A 328 -21.87 11.23 -12.68
C VAL A 328 -20.67 11.23 -13.62
N SER A 329 -20.81 11.76 -14.82
CA SER A 329 -19.69 11.97 -15.74
C SER A 329 -19.18 13.40 -15.65
N LEU A 330 -17.86 13.57 -15.76
CA LEU A 330 -17.20 14.85 -15.82
C LEU A 330 -16.46 14.95 -17.16
N ASP A 331 -16.80 15.98 -17.95
CA ASP A 331 -16.09 16.33 -19.17
C ASP A 331 -15.19 17.55 -18.90
N LYS A 332 -14.06 17.31 -18.23
CA LYS A 332 -13.07 18.33 -17.87
C LYS A 332 -11.68 17.73 -18.03
N ASN A 333 -10.79 18.46 -18.66
CA ASN A 333 -9.41 18.04 -18.87
C ASN A 333 -8.54 18.56 -17.73
N PHE A 334 -7.66 17.70 -17.21
CA PHE A 334 -6.68 17.99 -16.18
C PHE A 334 -5.30 17.59 -16.69
N ASP A 335 -4.77 18.33 -17.67
CA ASP A 335 -3.40 18.12 -18.10
C ASP A 335 -2.41 18.28 -16.96
N ILE A 336 -1.18 17.80 -17.14
CA ILE A 336 -0.21 17.73 -16.03
C ILE A 336 0.11 19.10 -15.43
N GLU A 337 0.20 20.17 -16.24
CA GLU A 337 0.52 21.50 -15.72
C GLU A 337 -0.67 22.08 -14.91
N THR A 338 -1.88 21.91 -15.40
CA THR A 338 -3.11 22.23 -14.65
C THR A 338 -3.19 21.41 -13.35
N SER A 339 -2.85 20.14 -13.40
CA SER A 339 -2.85 19.24 -12.23
C SER A 339 -1.83 19.65 -11.17
N LYS A 340 -0.62 20.08 -11.58
CA LYS A 340 0.40 20.64 -10.67
C LYS A 340 -0.12 21.89 -9.95
N GLU A 341 -0.68 22.84 -10.70
CA GLU A 341 -1.19 24.08 -10.15
C GLU A 341 -2.33 23.83 -9.15
N ILE A 342 -3.33 23.04 -9.51
CA ILE A 342 -4.44 22.67 -8.64
C ILE A 342 -3.92 21.98 -7.36
N THR A 343 -2.98 21.05 -7.49
CA THR A 343 -2.38 20.36 -6.34
C THR A 343 -1.72 21.38 -5.40
N LEU A 344 -0.90 22.29 -5.91
CA LEU A 344 -0.22 23.30 -5.09
C LEU A 344 -1.19 24.28 -4.43
N GLU A 345 -2.25 24.69 -5.13
CA GLU A 345 -3.30 25.54 -4.55
C GLU A 345 -4.05 24.81 -3.43
N ALA A 346 -4.38 23.55 -3.64
CA ALA A 346 -5.04 22.73 -2.62
C ALA A 346 -4.17 22.59 -1.37
N MET A 347 -2.86 22.37 -1.53
CA MET A 347 -1.90 22.18 -0.45
C MET A 347 -1.56 23.46 0.32
N ALA A 348 -2.07 24.64 -0.07
CA ALA A 348 -1.82 25.89 0.65
C ALA A 348 -2.26 25.85 2.13
N VAL A 349 -3.19 24.98 2.50
CA VAL A 349 -3.59 24.75 3.89
C VAL A 349 -2.43 24.18 4.76
N LEU A 350 -1.41 23.58 4.16
CA LEU A 350 -0.23 23.04 4.84
C LEU A 350 0.88 24.08 5.04
N GLY A 351 0.70 25.31 4.53
CA GLY A 351 1.62 26.45 4.69
C GLY A 351 2.54 26.67 3.50
N ASP A 352 3.09 27.90 3.43
CA ASP A 352 3.90 28.35 2.30
C ASP A 352 5.19 27.51 2.13
N ASP A 353 5.82 27.10 3.23
CA ASP A 353 7.02 26.26 3.21
C ASP A 353 6.78 24.90 2.53
N TRP A 354 5.58 24.31 2.72
CA TRP A 354 5.18 23.10 2.02
C TRP A 354 5.02 23.35 0.53
N VAL A 355 4.25 24.39 0.17
CA VAL A 355 3.95 24.71 -1.22
C VAL A 355 5.22 25.07 -1.99
N ASP A 356 6.12 25.85 -1.39
CA ASP A 356 7.38 26.25 -2.04
C ASP A 356 8.28 25.04 -2.28
N THR A 357 8.41 24.14 -1.30
CA THR A 357 9.18 22.89 -1.43
C THR A 357 8.62 22.00 -2.53
N GLN A 358 7.31 21.79 -2.52
CA GLN A 358 6.62 20.93 -3.49
C GLN A 358 6.70 21.52 -4.91
N ARG A 359 6.51 22.83 -5.06
CA ARG A 359 6.64 23.55 -6.35
C ARG A 359 8.04 23.39 -6.92
N GLU A 360 9.09 23.70 -6.13
CA GLU A 360 10.48 23.56 -6.56
C GLU A 360 10.78 22.13 -7.02
N ALA A 361 10.22 21.13 -6.33
CA ALA A 361 10.41 19.72 -6.67
C ALA A 361 9.64 19.31 -7.94
N MET A 362 8.41 19.79 -8.12
CA MET A 362 7.59 19.52 -9.31
C MET A 362 8.15 20.13 -10.60
N ASP A 363 8.95 21.18 -10.48
CA ASP A 363 9.63 21.82 -11.63
C ASP A 363 10.89 21.06 -12.07
N LYS A 364 11.33 20.05 -11.29
CA LYS A 364 12.47 19.20 -11.60
C LYS A 364 12.03 17.91 -12.30
N ARG A 365 12.97 17.21 -12.90
CA ARG A 365 12.72 15.94 -13.60
C ARG A 365 12.69 14.75 -12.65
N TRP A 366 11.80 14.83 -11.62
CA TRP A 366 11.60 13.76 -10.65
C TRP A 366 10.46 12.82 -11.03
N MET A 367 9.64 13.22 -12.01
CA MET A 367 8.45 12.49 -12.45
C MET A 367 8.64 11.89 -13.85
N HIS A 368 8.21 10.66 -14.03
CA HIS A 368 7.95 10.04 -15.33
C HIS A 368 6.44 10.04 -15.55
N VAL A 369 5.94 11.01 -16.33
CA VAL A 369 4.53 11.44 -16.25
C VAL A 369 3.59 10.57 -17.08
N TYR A 370 3.82 10.48 -18.39
CA TYR A 370 2.82 9.92 -19.31
C TYR A 370 2.98 8.42 -19.53
N PRO A 371 1.87 7.71 -19.86
CA PRO A 371 1.93 6.30 -20.26
C PRO A 371 2.75 6.14 -21.55
N GLN A 372 3.53 5.07 -21.60
CA GLN A 372 4.34 4.70 -22.74
C GLN A 372 4.29 3.19 -22.95
N ARG A 373 4.52 2.76 -24.20
CA ARG A 373 4.59 1.34 -24.51
C ARG A 373 5.80 0.69 -23.84
N GLY A 374 5.53 -0.29 -22.98
CA GLY A 374 6.56 -1.01 -22.23
C GLY A 374 6.88 -0.43 -20.87
N LYS A 375 6.48 0.79 -20.57
CA LYS A 375 6.56 1.37 -19.23
C LYS A 375 5.73 0.58 -18.23
N ARG A 376 6.19 0.49 -16.98
CA ARG A 376 5.43 -0.10 -15.88
C ARG A 376 4.07 0.59 -15.73
N SER A 377 3.01 -0.20 -15.60
CA SER A 377 1.65 0.28 -15.36
C SER A 377 1.44 0.70 -13.89
N GLY A 378 0.37 1.47 -13.65
CA GLY A 378 0.05 2.03 -12.32
C GLY A 378 0.84 3.31 -12.04
N ALA A 379 0.88 3.70 -10.77
CA ALA A 379 1.69 4.81 -10.28
C ALA A 379 2.38 4.40 -8.98
N TYR A 380 3.51 5.02 -8.69
CA TYR A 380 4.20 4.86 -7.43
C TYR A 380 5.21 5.99 -7.19
N MET A 381 5.53 6.24 -5.93
CA MET A 381 6.70 6.97 -5.52
C MET A 381 7.81 6.00 -5.08
N SER A 382 9.00 6.14 -5.70
CA SER A 382 10.22 5.51 -5.21
C SER A 382 10.91 6.45 -4.23
N PRO A 383 11.26 6.01 -3.01
CA PRO A 383 12.00 6.85 -2.07
C PRO A 383 13.38 7.25 -2.61
N GLY A 384 13.83 6.65 -3.69
CA GLY A 384 15.15 6.91 -4.24
C GLY A 384 16.27 6.46 -3.30
N ALA A 385 17.46 7.00 -3.49
CA ALA A 385 18.55 6.86 -2.54
C ALA A 385 18.43 7.90 -1.41
N TYR A 386 19.03 7.61 -0.25
CA TYR A 386 18.98 8.53 0.89
C TYR A 386 19.52 9.93 0.56
N ASP A 387 20.58 9.99 -0.22
CA ASP A 387 21.25 11.23 -0.61
C ASP A 387 20.68 11.89 -1.88
N VAL A 388 19.63 11.31 -2.46
CA VAL A 388 18.96 11.77 -3.68
C VAL A 388 17.48 11.91 -3.42
N HIS A 389 16.81 12.74 -4.18
CA HIS A 389 15.37 12.96 -4.09
C HIS A 389 14.52 11.71 -4.40
N PRO A 390 13.24 11.68 -4.02
CA PRO A 390 12.31 10.65 -4.50
C PRO A 390 12.01 10.80 -5.98
N TYR A 391 11.62 9.69 -6.62
CA TYR A 391 11.18 9.63 -8.01
C TYR A 391 9.73 9.15 -8.08
N LEU A 392 8.94 9.72 -9.00
CA LEU A 392 7.55 9.35 -9.19
C LEU A 392 7.35 8.73 -10.57
N LEU A 393 6.74 7.56 -10.64
CA LEU A 393 6.21 7.00 -11.88
C LEU A 393 4.71 7.25 -11.90
N LEU A 394 4.23 7.91 -12.95
CA LEU A 394 2.83 8.17 -13.20
C LEU A 394 2.44 7.59 -14.56
N ASN A 395 1.16 7.38 -14.79
CA ASN A 395 0.56 7.11 -16.09
C ASN A 395 -0.61 8.06 -16.28
N HIS A 396 -0.30 9.37 -16.30
CA HIS A 396 -1.27 10.46 -16.30
C HIS A 396 -2.10 10.49 -17.59
N ASN A 397 -3.43 10.55 -17.46
CA ASN A 397 -4.38 10.49 -18.58
C ASN A 397 -5.17 11.79 -18.77
N ASP A 398 -4.71 12.91 -18.20
CA ASP A 398 -5.32 14.22 -18.27
C ASP A 398 -6.79 14.27 -17.74
N ASP A 399 -7.14 13.37 -16.81
CA ASP A 399 -8.43 13.26 -16.14
C ASP A 399 -8.33 13.54 -14.62
N TYR A 400 -9.46 13.53 -13.92
CA TYR A 400 -9.48 13.75 -12.47
C TYR A 400 -8.75 12.65 -11.68
N GLU A 401 -8.76 11.43 -12.18
CA GLU A 401 -8.03 10.32 -11.57
C GLU A 401 -6.51 10.54 -11.65
N GLY A 402 -6.03 11.03 -12.80
CA GLY A 402 -4.64 11.45 -12.96
C GLY A 402 -4.23 12.57 -12.00
N LEU A 403 -5.09 13.57 -11.81
CA LEU A 403 -4.87 14.64 -10.82
C LEU A 403 -4.85 14.10 -9.39
N SER A 404 -5.78 13.21 -9.02
CA SER A 404 -5.82 12.60 -7.69
C SER A 404 -4.59 11.74 -7.42
N THR A 405 -4.19 10.94 -8.40
CA THR A 405 -2.97 10.12 -8.36
C THR A 405 -1.71 10.98 -8.21
N LEU A 406 -1.62 12.10 -8.92
CA LEU A 406 -0.51 13.05 -8.75
C LEU A 406 -0.42 13.55 -7.31
N ALA A 407 -1.54 13.96 -6.71
CA ALA A 407 -1.57 14.40 -5.32
C ALA A 407 -1.18 13.28 -4.34
N HIS A 408 -1.65 12.06 -4.58
CA HIS A 408 -1.29 10.86 -3.81
C HIS A 408 0.21 10.62 -3.79
N GLU A 409 0.83 10.50 -4.96
CA GLU A 409 2.26 10.22 -5.07
C GLU A 409 3.13 11.36 -4.49
N TRP A 410 2.67 12.61 -4.61
CA TRP A 410 3.33 13.73 -3.94
C TRP A 410 3.18 13.70 -2.42
N GLY A 411 2.14 13.09 -1.87
CA GLY A 411 2.04 12.82 -0.44
C GLY A 411 3.19 11.95 0.06
N HIS A 412 3.47 10.86 -0.65
CA HIS A 412 4.63 10.01 -0.38
C HIS A 412 5.97 10.73 -0.58
N ALA A 413 6.10 11.51 -1.65
CA ALA A 413 7.32 12.24 -1.96
C ALA A 413 7.67 13.26 -0.87
N MET A 414 6.68 14.03 -0.42
CA MET A 414 6.85 14.99 0.67
C MET A 414 7.19 14.30 2.00
N HIS A 415 6.54 13.18 2.33
CA HIS A 415 6.90 12.37 3.50
C HIS A 415 8.38 11.97 3.45
N THR A 416 8.80 11.40 2.33
CA THR A 416 10.19 10.97 2.12
C THR A 416 11.18 12.14 2.25
N LEU A 417 10.85 13.31 1.68
CA LEU A 417 11.69 14.51 1.80
C LEU A 417 11.81 14.97 3.26
N TYR A 418 10.68 15.09 3.98
CA TYR A 418 10.71 15.49 5.39
C TYR A 418 11.47 14.49 6.25
N SER A 419 11.27 13.19 6.03
CA SER A 419 11.98 12.15 6.76
C SER A 419 13.49 12.22 6.53
N LYS A 420 13.95 12.21 5.27
CA LYS A 420 15.38 12.24 4.93
C LYS A 420 16.09 13.51 5.40
N GLN A 421 15.40 14.65 5.45
CA GLN A 421 15.97 15.90 5.94
C GLN A 421 16.15 15.93 7.45
N ASN A 422 15.41 15.11 8.21
CA ASN A 422 15.35 15.17 9.67
C ASN A 422 15.87 13.91 10.36
N GLN A 423 16.04 12.80 9.64
CA GLN A 423 16.47 11.53 10.17
C GLN A 423 17.79 11.07 9.54
N PRO A 424 18.69 10.42 10.30
CA PRO A 424 19.80 9.68 9.71
C PRO A 424 19.28 8.53 8.84
N PHE A 425 20.11 7.99 7.98
CA PHE A 425 19.75 6.89 7.08
C PHE A 425 19.04 5.75 7.81
N ASP A 426 19.53 5.37 8.98
CA ASP A 426 19.05 4.21 9.75
C ASP A 426 17.59 4.34 10.24
N THR A 427 17.09 5.57 10.37
CA THR A 427 15.72 5.88 10.81
C THR A 427 14.93 6.72 9.80
N SER A 428 15.43 6.88 8.58
CA SER A 428 14.73 7.64 7.53
C SER A 428 13.61 6.87 6.83
N PHE A 429 13.58 5.56 6.98
CA PHE A 429 12.51 4.71 6.43
C PHE A 429 11.41 4.57 7.45
N TYR A 430 10.17 4.67 7.00
CA TYR A 430 8.99 4.60 7.84
C TYR A 430 8.19 3.32 7.56
N SER A 431 7.40 2.89 8.54
CA SER A 431 6.56 1.70 8.45
C SER A 431 5.44 1.86 7.40
N THR A 432 5.04 0.74 6.78
CA THR A 432 3.88 0.67 5.87
C THR A 432 2.60 1.17 6.56
N PHE A 433 2.46 0.97 7.87
CA PHE A 433 1.31 1.44 8.65
C PHE A 433 1.08 2.96 8.57
N ILE A 434 2.14 3.77 8.42
CA ILE A 434 2.04 5.23 8.27
C ILE A 434 2.34 5.71 6.84
N ALA A 435 2.81 4.84 5.97
CA ALA A 435 3.24 5.21 4.62
C ALA A 435 2.13 5.87 3.79
N GLU A 436 0.90 5.36 3.88
CA GLU A 436 -0.26 5.85 3.13
C GLU A 436 -1.00 7.01 3.82
N ILE A 437 -0.58 7.43 5.00
CA ILE A 437 -1.24 8.55 5.69
C ILE A 437 -1.05 9.86 4.95
N PRO A 438 0.17 10.23 4.50
CA PRO A 438 0.37 11.46 3.75
C PRO A 438 -0.32 11.46 2.40
N SER A 439 -0.23 10.38 1.64
CA SER A 439 -0.87 10.25 0.33
C SER A 439 -2.39 10.43 0.43
N THR A 440 -3.03 9.71 1.36
CA THR A 440 -4.46 9.82 1.63
C THR A 440 -4.84 11.22 2.15
N SER A 441 -3.99 11.84 2.99
CA SER A 441 -4.25 13.19 3.48
C SER A 441 -4.26 14.21 2.34
N LEU A 442 -3.33 14.12 1.39
CA LEU A 442 -3.28 15.02 0.25
C LEU A 442 -4.48 14.81 -0.70
N GLU A 443 -4.90 13.57 -0.92
CA GLU A 443 -6.14 13.30 -1.66
C GLU A 443 -7.37 13.95 -1.01
N LEU A 444 -7.50 13.86 0.32
CA LEU A 444 -8.61 14.46 1.06
C LEU A 444 -8.59 15.99 0.99
N ILE A 445 -7.42 16.60 1.08
CA ILE A 445 -7.22 18.05 0.93
C ILE A 445 -7.61 18.49 -0.49
N LEU A 446 -7.09 17.79 -1.50
CA LEU A 446 -7.42 18.04 -2.91
C LEU A 446 -8.92 17.90 -3.15
N GLN A 447 -9.55 16.86 -2.65
CA GLN A 447 -10.97 16.61 -2.83
C GLN A 447 -11.83 17.74 -2.25
N ASP A 448 -11.54 18.17 -1.02
CA ASP A 448 -12.26 19.30 -0.41
C ASP A 448 -12.02 20.61 -1.19
N TYR A 449 -10.82 20.81 -1.74
CA TYR A 449 -10.52 21.94 -2.62
C TYR A 449 -11.37 21.89 -3.90
N MET A 450 -11.44 20.73 -4.57
CA MET A 450 -12.22 20.54 -5.79
C MET A 450 -13.72 20.73 -5.55
N VAL A 451 -14.25 20.20 -4.45
CA VAL A 451 -15.67 20.41 -4.08
C VAL A 451 -15.97 21.89 -3.84
N LYS A 452 -15.09 22.63 -3.15
CA LYS A 452 -15.27 24.06 -2.88
C LYS A 452 -15.22 24.92 -4.14
N ASN A 453 -14.42 24.54 -5.12
CA ASN A 453 -14.20 25.30 -6.36
C ASN A 453 -14.99 24.75 -7.56
N ALA A 454 -15.90 23.80 -7.35
CA ALA A 454 -16.74 23.26 -8.41
C ALA A 454 -17.62 24.35 -9.05
N GLU A 455 -17.61 24.44 -10.37
CA GLU A 455 -18.30 25.48 -11.17
C GLU A 455 -19.77 25.15 -11.41
N SER A 456 -20.19 23.93 -11.16
CA SER A 456 -21.57 23.47 -11.35
C SER A 456 -21.97 22.39 -10.34
N ASP A 457 -23.29 22.24 -10.13
CA ASP A 457 -23.85 21.15 -9.31
C ASP A 457 -23.42 19.76 -9.85
N ASN A 458 -23.30 19.58 -11.16
CA ASN A 458 -22.87 18.34 -11.76
C ASN A 458 -21.40 18.02 -11.44
N GLU A 459 -20.51 19.01 -11.57
CA GLU A 459 -19.11 18.88 -11.21
C GLU A 459 -18.95 18.60 -9.70
N ARG A 460 -19.72 19.30 -8.86
CA ARG A 460 -19.71 19.09 -7.42
C ARG A 460 -20.19 17.68 -7.04
N LEU A 461 -21.27 17.19 -7.67
CA LEU A 461 -21.75 15.81 -7.49
C LEU A 461 -20.71 14.78 -7.93
N TYR A 462 -19.93 15.06 -8.97
CA TYR A 462 -18.85 14.19 -9.41
C TYR A 462 -17.78 14.02 -8.33
N TYR A 463 -17.25 15.13 -7.77
CA TYR A 463 -16.22 15.08 -6.73
C TYR A 463 -16.73 14.47 -5.44
N LEU A 464 -17.95 14.79 -5.01
CA LEU A 464 -18.59 14.17 -3.84
C LEU A 464 -18.81 12.67 -4.05
N GLY A 465 -19.25 12.26 -5.23
CA GLY A 465 -19.43 10.85 -5.59
C GLY A 465 -18.11 10.07 -5.60
N SER A 466 -17.05 10.66 -6.13
CA SER A 466 -15.69 10.10 -6.09
C SER A 466 -15.20 9.90 -4.66
N ALA A 467 -15.46 10.88 -3.77
CA ALA A 467 -15.18 10.78 -2.34
C ALA A 467 -15.83 9.57 -1.67
N LEU A 468 -17.13 9.40 -1.91
CA LEU A 468 -17.90 8.30 -1.34
C LEU A 468 -17.39 6.94 -1.85
N GLU A 469 -17.03 6.87 -3.14
CA GLU A 469 -16.50 5.65 -3.74
C GLU A 469 -15.12 5.29 -3.16
N GLY A 470 -14.24 6.28 -2.95
CA GLY A 470 -12.97 6.10 -2.26
C GLY A 470 -13.16 5.55 -0.84
N MET A 471 -14.06 6.17 -0.03
CA MET A 471 -14.36 5.67 1.32
C MET A 471 -14.98 4.28 1.32
N ARG A 472 -15.87 3.96 0.37
CA ARG A 472 -16.40 2.61 0.20
C ARG A 472 -15.29 1.60 -0.09
N GLY A 473 -14.41 1.95 -1.01
CA GLY A 473 -13.32 1.06 -1.49
C GLY A 473 -12.22 0.86 -0.45
N THR A 474 -11.80 1.92 0.21
CA THR A 474 -10.62 1.91 1.08
C THR A 474 -10.97 1.67 2.55
N PHE A 475 -12.07 2.22 3.06
CA PHE A 475 -12.46 2.03 4.45
C PHE A 475 -13.35 0.78 4.64
N PHE A 476 -14.50 0.71 3.99
CA PHE A 476 -15.45 -0.39 4.20
C PHE A 476 -15.00 -1.70 3.55
N ARG A 477 -14.63 -1.68 2.27
CA ARG A 477 -14.26 -2.90 1.55
C ARG A 477 -12.99 -3.54 2.11
N GLN A 478 -11.97 -2.75 2.43
CA GLN A 478 -10.73 -3.30 2.98
C GLN A 478 -10.92 -3.84 4.39
N THR A 479 -11.77 -3.20 5.21
CA THR A 479 -12.12 -3.77 6.52
C THR A 479 -12.94 -5.05 6.38
N MET A 480 -13.83 -5.15 5.39
CA MET A 480 -14.55 -6.39 5.09
C MET A 480 -13.57 -7.54 4.78
N PHE A 481 -12.53 -7.26 4.00
CA PHE A 481 -11.48 -8.24 3.72
C PHE A 481 -10.64 -8.56 4.96
N ALA A 482 -10.29 -7.56 5.76
CA ALA A 482 -9.56 -7.77 7.01
C ALA A 482 -10.35 -8.63 8.00
N GLU A 483 -11.65 -8.36 8.18
CA GLU A 483 -12.54 -9.17 9.02
C GLU A 483 -12.63 -10.61 8.51
N PHE A 484 -12.74 -10.80 7.21
CA PHE A 484 -12.75 -12.14 6.63
C PHE A 484 -11.43 -12.87 6.84
N GLU A 485 -10.29 -12.22 6.59
CA GLU A 485 -8.97 -12.81 6.80
C GLU A 485 -8.77 -13.21 8.26
N LEU A 486 -9.11 -12.32 9.20
CA LEU A 486 -9.07 -12.62 10.64
C LEU A 486 -9.92 -13.85 10.98
N SER A 487 -11.13 -13.94 10.42
CA SER A 487 -12.04 -15.06 10.67
C SER A 487 -11.47 -16.41 10.20
N LEU A 488 -10.71 -16.42 9.10
CA LEU A 488 -10.03 -17.61 8.59
C LEU A 488 -8.90 -18.07 9.52
N TYR A 489 -8.06 -17.14 9.97
CA TYR A 489 -6.98 -17.45 10.91
C TYR A 489 -7.51 -17.93 12.25
N GLU A 490 -8.50 -17.25 12.81
CA GLU A 490 -9.13 -17.66 14.08
C GLU A 490 -9.80 -19.05 13.97
N ALA A 491 -10.43 -19.38 12.83
CA ALA A 491 -10.98 -20.71 12.58
C ALA A 491 -9.89 -21.80 12.52
N ALA A 492 -8.78 -21.49 11.82
CA ALA A 492 -7.64 -22.42 11.74
C ALA A 492 -6.97 -22.64 13.12
N GLU A 493 -6.83 -21.60 13.92
CA GLU A 493 -6.29 -21.65 15.28
C GLU A 493 -7.17 -22.47 16.22
N ARG A 494 -8.50 -22.47 16.02
CA ARG A 494 -9.45 -23.38 16.71
C ARG A 494 -9.44 -24.80 16.16
N GLY A 495 -8.70 -25.10 15.08
CA GLY A 495 -8.64 -26.41 14.44
C GLY A 495 -9.82 -26.72 13.52
N GLU A 496 -10.55 -25.72 13.03
CA GLU A 496 -11.64 -25.91 12.08
C GLU A 496 -11.12 -26.23 10.68
N ALA A 497 -11.90 -26.99 9.92
CA ALA A 497 -11.56 -27.36 8.55
C ALA A 497 -12.01 -26.25 7.57
N LEU A 498 -11.08 -25.75 6.74
CA LEU A 498 -11.30 -24.72 5.74
C LEU A 498 -11.29 -25.31 4.33
N SER A 499 -12.44 -25.88 3.90
CA SER A 499 -12.66 -26.23 2.49
C SER A 499 -13.00 -24.98 1.66
N GLY A 500 -12.82 -25.01 0.33
CA GLY A 500 -13.22 -23.89 -0.53
C GLY A 500 -14.71 -23.53 -0.39
N GLN A 501 -15.57 -24.51 -0.14
CA GLN A 501 -16.98 -24.27 0.17
C GLN A 501 -17.15 -23.50 1.50
N ARG A 502 -16.48 -23.95 2.57
CA ARG A 502 -16.56 -23.30 3.88
C ARG A 502 -16.02 -21.86 3.84
N ILE A 503 -14.93 -21.66 3.13
CA ILE A 503 -14.34 -20.32 2.90
C ILE A 503 -15.35 -19.39 2.19
N SER A 504 -16.04 -19.89 1.13
CA SER A 504 -17.07 -19.12 0.43
C SER A 504 -18.28 -18.82 1.32
N GLU A 505 -18.68 -19.72 2.21
CA GLU A 505 -19.75 -19.48 3.18
C GLU A 505 -19.36 -18.37 4.16
N MET A 506 -18.17 -18.44 4.75
CA MET A 506 -17.65 -17.41 5.67
C MET A 506 -17.56 -16.04 4.98
N TYR A 507 -17.01 -16.01 3.76
CA TYR A 507 -16.95 -14.78 2.98
C TYR A 507 -18.35 -14.24 2.66
N GLY A 508 -19.25 -15.10 2.23
CA GLY A 508 -20.63 -14.75 1.87
C GLY A 508 -21.43 -14.16 3.03
N GLU A 509 -21.26 -14.67 4.25
CA GLU A 509 -21.89 -14.12 5.46
C GLU A 509 -21.46 -12.67 5.69
N ILE A 510 -20.16 -12.40 5.61
CA ILE A 510 -19.58 -11.05 5.78
C ILE A 510 -20.00 -10.14 4.61
N LEU A 511 -19.86 -10.59 3.36
CA LEU A 511 -20.23 -9.83 2.17
C LEU A 511 -21.71 -9.40 2.21
N LYS A 512 -22.61 -10.32 2.54
CA LYS A 512 -24.06 -10.06 2.65
C LYS A 512 -24.37 -9.03 3.74
N ARG A 513 -23.72 -9.13 4.91
CA ARG A 513 -23.89 -8.18 6.00
C ARG A 513 -23.41 -6.77 5.63
N TYR A 514 -22.21 -6.62 5.06
CA TYR A 514 -21.68 -5.32 4.65
C TYR A 514 -22.56 -4.63 3.59
N HIS A 515 -23.23 -5.39 2.77
CA HIS A 515 -24.07 -4.86 1.69
C HIS A 515 -25.57 -4.78 2.04
N GLY A 516 -25.96 -5.13 3.27
CA GLY A 516 -27.36 -5.10 3.70
C GLY A 516 -28.26 -6.00 2.84
N HIS A 517 -27.79 -7.22 2.52
CA HIS A 517 -28.53 -8.16 1.67
C HIS A 517 -29.88 -8.52 2.26
N ASP A 518 -29.93 -8.85 3.54
CA ASP A 518 -31.13 -9.27 4.24
C ASP A 518 -32.13 -8.12 4.40
N GLU A 519 -31.64 -6.87 4.45
CA GLU A 519 -32.43 -5.66 4.44
C GLU A 519 -32.84 -5.21 3.04
N GLY A 520 -32.42 -5.93 2.01
CA GLY A 520 -32.75 -5.64 0.61
C GLY A 520 -32.04 -4.41 0.04
N VAL A 521 -30.90 -3.98 0.64
CA VAL A 521 -30.12 -2.82 0.19
C VAL A 521 -29.36 -3.15 -1.10
N VAL A 522 -28.51 -4.17 -1.07
CA VAL A 522 -27.84 -4.73 -2.25
C VAL A 522 -28.05 -6.23 -2.28
N ILE A 523 -28.60 -6.74 -3.36
CA ILE A 523 -28.80 -8.18 -3.54
C ILE A 523 -27.49 -8.85 -3.95
N ILE A 524 -27.05 -9.80 -3.16
CA ILE A 524 -25.85 -10.61 -3.40
C ILE A 524 -26.27 -11.99 -3.85
N ASP A 525 -25.98 -12.35 -5.10
CA ASP A 525 -26.18 -13.69 -5.60
C ASP A 525 -25.09 -14.63 -5.03
N ASP A 526 -25.43 -15.89 -4.78
CA ASP A 526 -24.49 -16.85 -4.16
C ASP A 526 -23.22 -17.07 -5.01
N LEU A 527 -23.30 -16.83 -6.32
CA LEU A 527 -22.13 -16.88 -7.21
C LEU A 527 -21.03 -15.91 -6.76
N TYR A 528 -21.40 -14.72 -6.30
CA TYR A 528 -20.47 -13.65 -5.94
C TYR A 528 -19.81 -13.85 -4.56
N THR A 529 -20.30 -14.82 -3.75
CA THR A 529 -19.65 -15.22 -2.49
C THR A 529 -18.27 -15.87 -2.71
N ASN A 530 -17.90 -16.10 -3.96
CA ASN A 530 -16.59 -16.62 -4.37
C ASN A 530 -15.56 -15.54 -4.69
N GLU A 531 -15.86 -14.27 -4.46
CA GLU A 531 -14.97 -13.13 -4.74
C GLU A 531 -13.62 -13.22 -4.01
N TRP A 532 -13.55 -13.85 -2.85
CA TRP A 532 -12.31 -14.04 -2.11
C TRP A 532 -11.20 -14.69 -2.95
N MET A 533 -11.54 -15.51 -3.95
CA MET A 533 -10.58 -16.15 -4.84
C MET A 533 -9.83 -15.17 -5.75
N PHE A 534 -10.38 -13.98 -5.98
CA PHE A 534 -9.78 -12.94 -6.82
C PHE A 534 -8.82 -12.04 -6.06
N ILE A 535 -8.77 -12.12 -4.73
CA ILE A 535 -8.04 -11.19 -3.87
C ILE A 535 -6.68 -11.77 -3.48
N PRO A 536 -5.56 -11.35 -4.16
CA PRO A 536 -4.21 -11.87 -3.88
C PRO A 536 -3.72 -11.50 -2.48
N HIS A 537 -4.27 -10.44 -1.89
CA HIS A 537 -3.84 -9.91 -0.60
C HIS A 537 -4.01 -10.90 0.57
N PHE A 538 -4.89 -11.90 0.46
CA PHE A 538 -5.04 -12.93 1.50
C PHE A 538 -3.81 -13.87 1.62
N TYR A 539 -2.83 -13.71 0.73
CA TYR A 539 -1.52 -14.35 0.82
C TYR A 539 -0.43 -13.43 1.40
N TYR A 540 -0.79 -12.21 1.85
CA TYR A 540 0.15 -11.21 2.39
C TYR A 540 0.03 -11.01 3.91
N ASN A 541 -0.67 -11.89 4.60
CA ASN A 541 -0.77 -11.95 6.07
C ASN A 541 -1.21 -10.64 6.71
N MET A 542 -2.51 -10.46 6.91
CA MET A 542 -3.07 -9.29 7.61
C MET A 542 -2.62 -7.94 7.01
N TYR A 543 -2.44 -7.88 5.68
CA TYR A 543 -1.98 -6.63 5.05
C TYR A 543 -3.10 -5.61 4.82
N VAL A 544 -4.30 -6.07 4.42
CA VAL A 544 -5.35 -5.20 3.86
C VAL A 544 -5.93 -4.19 4.85
N TYR A 545 -5.86 -4.46 6.17
CA TYR A 545 -6.36 -3.52 7.17
C TYR A 545 -5.64 -2.16 7.12
N GLN A 546 -4.39 -2.14 6.65
CA GLN A 546 -3.56 -0.95 6.59
C GLN A 546 -4.12 0.12 5.65
N TYR A 547 -4.86 -0.25 4.62
CA TYR A 547 -5.60 0.69 3.78
C TYR A 547 -6.66 1.45 4.57
N ALA A 548 -7.46 0.71 5.34
CA ALA A 548 -8.52 1.30 6.15
C ALA A 548 -7.99 2.13 7.33
N THR A 549 -6.89 1.70 7.96
CA THR A 549 -6.25 2.49 9.03
C THR A 549 -5.61 3.76 8.49
N SER A 550 -4.99 3.72 7.31
CA SER A 550 -4.41 4.90 6.66
C SER A 550 -5.47 5.91 6.25
N GLN A 551 -6.57 5.46 5.61
CA GLN A 551 -7.74 6.31 5.32
C GLN A 551 -8.31 6.95 6.59
N THR A 552 -8.38 6.18 7.67
CA THR A 552 -8.89 6.65 8.96
C THR A 552 -7.96 7.71 9.56
N ALA A 553 -6.66 7.42 9.62
CA ALA A 553 -5.68 8.32 10.19
C ALA A 553 -5.56 9.62 9.36
N GLY A 554 -5.51 9.52 8.02
CA GLY A 554 -5.51 10.68 7.12
C GLY A 554 -6.75 11.54 7.30
N THR A 555 -7.96 10.93 7.40
CA THR A 555 -9.21 11.66 7.66
C THR A 555 -9.18 12.39 9.01
N ALA A 556 -8.69 11.73 10.06
CA ALA A 556 -8.61 12.32 11.39
C ALA A 556 -7.59 13.47 11.45
N LEU A 557 -6.42 13.32 10.84
CA LEU A 557 -5.39 14.37 10.76
C LEU A 557 -5.90 15.57 9.95
N TYR A 558 -6.52 15.32 8.81
CA TYR A 558 -7.09 16.41 8.01
C TYR A 558 -8.23 17.14 8.73
N ALA A 559 -9.11 16.44 9.42
CA ALA A 559 -10.15 17.07 10.23
C ALA A 559 -9.55 18.01 11.29
N ARG A 560 -8.47 17.59 11.96
CA ARG A 560 -7.74 18.43 12.92
C ARG A 560 -7.09 19.65 12.26
N ILE A 561 -6.47 19.47 11.08
CA ILE A 561 -5.90 20.59 10.32
C ILE A 561 -6.99 21.63 9.99
N ALA A 562 -8.16 21.17 9.58
CA ALA A 562 -9.28 22.04 9.26
C ALA A 562 -9.86 22.77 10.49
N GLU A 563 -9.86 22.14 11.67
CA GLU A 563 -10.43 22.68 12.91
C GLU A 563 -9.43 23.51 13.71
N GLU A 564 -8.19 23.02 13.87
CA GLU A 564 -7.17 23.58 14.75
C GLU A 564 -6.17 24.51 14.03
N GLY A 565 -6.05 24.40 12.68
CA GLY A 565 -5.15 25.20 11.85
C GLY A 565 -3.67 24.88 12.07
N GLU A 566 -2.82 25.92 12.17
CA GLU A 566 -1.35 25.83 12.20
C GLU A 566 -0.79 24.82 13.24
N PRO A 567 -1.30 24.72 14.49
CA PRO A 567 -0.79 23.72 15.44
C PRO A 567 -0.95 22.27 14.94
N ALA A 568 -2.07 21.95 14.26
CA ALA A 568 -2.29 20.62 13.71
C ALA A 568 -1.44 20.36 12.46
N VAL A 569 -1.20 21.39 11.63
CA VAL A 569 -0.26 21.33 10.50
C VAL A 569 1.15 21.01 10.99
N GLU A 570 1.62 21.65 12.07
CA GLU A 570 2.93 21.35 12.64
C GLU A 570 3.01 19.92 13.21
N ASN A 571 1.96 19.44 13.88
CA ASN A 571 1.89 18.04 14.34
C ASN A 571 1.95 17.06 13.16
N TYR A 572 1.25 17.35 12.07
CA TYR A 572 1.30 16.56 10.84
C TYR A 572 2.72 16.55 10.25
N LYS A 573 3.35 17.72 10.07
CA LYS A 573 4.74 17.81 9.58
C LYS A 573 5.73 17.09 10.50
N ASN A 574 5.53 17.13 11.82
CA ASN A 574 6.39 16.44 12.77
C ASN A 574 6.25 14.92 12.67
N LEU A 575 5.06 14.39 12.37
CA LEU A 575 4.87 12.97 12.04
C LEU A 575 5.75 12.59 10.83
N LEU A 576 5.73 13.40 9.76
CA LEU A 576 6.52 13.12 8.55
C LEU A 576 8.03 13.22 8.80
N LYS A 577 8.46 14.20 9.60
CA LYS A 577 9.87 14.38 9.97
C LYS A 577 10.41 13.24 10.84
N ALA A 578 9.55 12.55 11.54
CA ALA A 578 9.96 11.48 12.45
C ALA A 578 10.46 10.21 11.72
N GLY A 579 10.07 9.99 10.44
CA GLY A 579 10.45 8.80 9.70
C GLY A 579 10.15 7.52 10.47
N GLY A 580 11.16 6.68 10.68
CA GLY A 580 11.10 5.45 11.49
C GLY A 580 11.88 5.55 12.80
N SER A 581 11.92 6.73 13.42
CA SER A 581 12.65 6.95 14.68
C SER A 581 11.97 6.35 15.92
N ASP A 582 10.71 5.94 15.79
CA ASP A 582 9.91 5.26 16.83
C ASP A 582 8.85 4.38 16.16
N TYR A 583 8.14 3.58 16.94
CA TYR A 583 7.04 2.75 16.45
C TYR A 583 5.90 3.59 15.86
N PRO A 584 5.31 3.16 14.74
CA PRO A 584 4.37 3.97 13.96
C PRO A 584 3.12 4.36 14.76
N TYR A 585 2.64 3.51 15.65
CA TYR A 585 1.52 3.84 16.53
C TYR A 585 1.85 4.97 17.51
N VAL A 586 3.07 4.97 18.07
CA VAL A 586 3.53 6.03 18.98
C VAL A 586 3.62 7.36 18.24
N LEU A 587 4.23 7.34 17.04
CA LEU A 587 4.36 8.53 16.20
C LEU A 587 3.00 9.13 15.83
N LEU A 588 2.06 8.29 15.41
CA LEU A 588 0.71 8.73 15.05
C LEU A 588 -0.06 9.27 16.26
N LYS A 589 0.07 8.62 17.41
CA LYS A 589 -0.54 9.09 18.66
C LYS A 589 0.04 10.44 19.10
N ASN A 590 1.33 10.67 18.94
CA ASN A 590 1.97 11.95 19.20
C ASN A 590 1.49 13.05 18.24
N ALA A 591 1.12 12.70 17.01
CA ALA A 591 0.46 13.60 16.07
C ALA A 591 -1.02 13.87 16.42
N GLY A 592 -1.54 13.20 17.46
CA GLY A 592 -2.87 13.43 18.03
C GLY A 592 -3.96 12.49 17.53
N VAL A 593 -3.59 11.36 16.90
CA VAL A 593 -4.55 10.35 16.44
C VAL A 593 -4.26 9.02 17.14
N ASP A 594 -5.17 8.59 18.02
CA ASP A 594 -5.09 7.31 18.74
C ASP A 594 -5.96 6.25 18.04
N MET A 595 -5.32 5.41 17.20
CA MET A 595 -5.99 4.38 16.42
C MET A 595 -6.51 3.19 17.26
N ALA A 596 -6.18 3.12 18.55
CA ALA A 596 -6.75 2.11 19.44
C ALA A 596 -8.13 2.51 19.98
N THR A 597 -8.60 3.74 19.69
CA THR A 597 -9.87 4.31 20.14
C THR A 597 -10.90 4.40 19.02
N PRO A 598 -12.21 4.49 19.32
CA PRO A 598 -13.27 4.54 18.32
C PRO A 598 -13.33 5.84 17.49
N GLU A 599 -12.85 6.95 18.05
CA GLU A 599 -13.08 8.31 17.53
C GLU A 599 -12.60 8.50 16.07
N PRO A 600 -11.38 8.08 15.67
CA PRO A 600 -10.91 8.26 14.29
C PRO A 600 -11.79 7.54 13.26
N TYR A 601 -12.26 6.34 13.58
CA TYR A 601 -13.11 5.55 12.69
C TYR A 601 -14.51 6.15 12.53
N ARG A 602 -15.07 6.68 13.63
CA ARG A 602 -16.36 7.39 13.61
C ARG A 602 -16.31 8.68 12.80
N ALA A 603 -15.16 9.36 12.78
CA ALA A 603 -14.96 10.56 11.96
C ALA A 603 -15.10 10.25 10.45
N VAL A 604 -14.60 9.10 9.98
CA VAL A 604 -14.79 8.68 8.58
C VAL A 604 -16.27 8.50 8.25
N ALA A 605 -17.01 7.78 9.10
CA ALA A 605 -18.44 7.57 8.91
C ALA A 605 -19.24 8.89 8.96
N ALA A 606 -18.86 9.82 9.84
CA ALA A 606 -19.46 11.14 9.94
C ALA A 606 -19.20 11.97 8.66
N LYS A 607 -17.95 11.99 8.16
CA LYS A 607 -17.61 12.66 6.89
C LYS A 607 -18.42 12.08 5.73
N MET A 608 -18.53 10.76 5.63
CA MET A 608 -19.31 10.10 4.60
C MET A 608 -20.80 10.51 4.64
N ASN A 609 -21.39 10.60 5.84
CA ASN A 609 -22.77 11.07 5.99
C ASN A 609 -22.93 12.54 5.57
N ALA A 610 -22.00 13.43 5.94
CA ALA A 610 -22.04 14.83 5.54
C ALA A 610 -21.97 15.01 4.02
N ILE A 611 -21.14 14.22 3.34
CA ILE A 611 -21.07 14.21 1.86
C ILE A 611 -22.42 13.77 1.27
N MET A 612 -23.04 12.72 1.80
CA MET A 612 -24.36 12.28 1.33
C MET A 612 -25.45 13.29 1.58
N ASP A 613 -25.46 14.00 2.73
CA ASP A 613 -26.40 15.08 3.01
C ASP A 613 -26.30 16.18 1.92
N GLU A 614 -25.10 16.60 1.59
CA GLU A 614 -24.85 17.60 0.55
C GLU A 614 -25.29 17.11 -0.84
N MET A 615 -24.99 15.87 -1.22
CA MET A 615 -25.44 15.29 -2.49
C MET A 615 -26.97 15.22 -2.58
N GLU A 616 -27.65 14.80 -1.50
CA GLU A 616 -29.11 14.75 -1.44
C GLU A 616 -29.75 16.15 -1.57
N GLU A 617 -29.13 17.19 -0.97
CA GLU A 617 -29.55 18.59 -1.14
C GLU A 617 -29.40 19.08 -2.59
N ILE A 618 -28.30 18.73 -3.26
CA ILE A 618 -28.10 19.10 -4.68
C ILE A 618 -29.15 18.40 -5.55
N LEU A 619 -29.34 17.08 -5.38
CA LEU A 619 -30.31 16.30 -6.13
C LEU A 619 -31.77 16.72 -5.89
N ALA A 620 -32.07 17.31 -4.74
CA ALA A 620 -33.41 17.84 -4.46
C ALA A 620 -33.70 19.17 -5.14
N ARG A 621 -32.66 19.89 -5.60
CA ARG A 621 -32.78 21.15 -6.36
C ARG A 621 -32.89 20.96 -7.87
N GLN A 622 -32.48 19.80 -8.40
CA GLN A 622 -32.61 19.40 -9.80
C GLN A 622 -33.99 18.80 -10.08
#